data_39ce3f3ce97e6d142dee2fff4bc5ee50
#
_entry.id   39ce3f3ce97e6d142dee2fff4bc5ee50
#
_cell.length_a   1.000
_cell.length_b   1.000
_cell.length_c   1.000
_cell.angle_alpha   90.00
_cell.angle_beta   90.00
_cell.angle_gamma   90.00
#
_symmetry.space_group_name_H-M   'P 1'
#
loop_
_entity.id
_entity.type
_entity.pdbx_description
1 polymer ?
#
loop_
_entity_poly.entity_id
_entity_poly.type
_entity_poly.pdbx_seq_one_letter_code
_entity_poly.pdbx_strand_id
1 'polypeptide(L)'
;NGENVHTVTKAGDVYTVSAAFSGTVGGSGPVFMAHNMKSPTNDILITTSAGMHSLAGTTVSSFSDGDLPSPLHVTFQDGYFFFPTGFGLCYASGLNATTINSNDYTTAEAMPDGLVRAVPFRRDLFLMGGYSTELWSNVGNATGFPYDRGPVLPIGLFGIYAGCSPAKAPQV
;
A
#
# COMPACT_ATOMS: atom_id res chain seq x y z
N ASN A 1 -13.19 -19.33 4.91
CA ASN A 1 -13.67 -19.20 3.54
C ASN A 1 -13.01 -17.96 2.96
N GLY A 2 -12.39 -18.11 1.77
CA GLY A 2 -11.77 -16.99 1.08
C GLY A 2 -12.80 -16.09 0.40
N GLU A 3 -12.44 -14.84 0.16
CA GLU A 3 -13.26 -13.86 -0.54
C GLU A 3 -12.92 -13.81 -2.03
N ASN A 4 -13.90 -13.53 -2.87
CA ASN A 4 -13.72 -13.42 -4.30
C ASN A 4 -13.43 -11.97 -4.71
N VAL A 5 -12.64 -11.80 -5.76
CA VAL A 5 -12.37 -10.50 -6.38
C VAL A 5 -13.25 -10.35 -7.63
N HIS A 6 -13.81 -9.18 -7.80
CA HIS A 6 -14.66 -8.81 -8.94
C HIS A 6 -14.25 -7.44 -9.47
N THR A 7 -14.51 -7.19 -10.75
CA THR A 7 -14.51 -5.82 -11.27
C THR A 7 -15.93 -5.24 -11.21
N VAL A 8 -16.00 -3.95 -10.95
CA VAL A 8 -17.24 -3.17 -11.03
C VAL A 8 -17.06 -2.11 -12.10
N THR A 9 -17.88 -2.16 -13.12
CA THR A 9 -17.90 -1.15 -14.19
C THR A 9 -19.14 -0.28 -14.05
N LYS A 10 -19.02 1.01 -14.36
CA LYS A 10 -20.13 1.96 -14.37
C LYS A 10 -20.35 2.51 -15.77
N ALA A 11 -21.59 2.43 -16.26
CA ALA A 11 -22.01 3.06 -17.50
C ALA A 11 -23.30 3.87 -17.22
N GLY A 12 -23.19 5.20 -17.26
CA GLY A 12 -24.26 6.08 -16.77
C GLY A 12 -24.54 5.83 -15.28
N ASP A 13 -25.77 5.51 -14.93
CA ASP A 13 -26.19 5.19 -13.57
C ASP A 13 -26.25 3.67 -13.28
N VAL A 14 -25.77 2.86 -14.22
CA VAL A 14 -25.78 1.39 -14.10
C VAL A 14 -24.42 0.90 -13.65
N TYR A 15 -24.39 0.08 -12.61
CA TYR A 15 -23.21 -0.65 -12.13
C TYR A 15 -23.32 -2.12 -12.52
N THR A 16 -22.29 -2.63 -13.19
CA THR A 16 -22.19 -4.05 -13.56
C THR A 16 -21.02 -4.68 -12.81
N VAL A 17 -21.30 -5.76 -12.10
CA VAL A 17 -20.28 -6.56 -11.40
C VAL A 17 -19.93 -7.75 -12.29
N SER A 18 -18.63 -7.97 -12.52
CA SER A 18 -18.15 -9.13 -13.30
C SER A 18 -18.40 -10.45 -12.56
N ALA A 19 -18.24 -11.56 -13.28
CA ALA A 19 -18.03 -12.85 -12.63
C ALA A 19 -16.81 -12.79 -11.69
N ALA A 20 -16.78 -13.64 -10.67
CA ALA A 20 -15.62 -13.77 -9.79
C ALA A 20 -14.38 -14.14 -10.59
N PHE A 21 -13.26 -13.53 -10.25
CA PHE A 21 -11.96 -13.95 -10.76
C PHE A 21 -11.58 -15.31 -10.15
N SER A 22 -10.68 -16.03 -10.83
CA SER A 22 -10.16 -17.28 -10.28
C SER A 22 -9.24 -17.03 -9.09
N GLY A 23 -9.28 -17.91 -8.11
CA GLY A 23 -8.59 -17.75 -6.84
C GLY A 23 -9.36 -16.90 -5.84
N THR A 24 -8.89 -16.88 -4.61
CA THR A 24 -9.52 -16.18 -3.50
C THR A 24 -8.47 -15.47 -2.65
N VAL A 25 -8.86 -14.39 -1.99
CA VAL A 25 -8.08 -13.78 -0.92
C VAL A 25 -8.51 -14.40 0.42
N GLY A 26 -7.54 -14.73 1.26
CA GLY A 26 -7.82 -15.22 2.61
C GLY A 26 -8.02 -14.08 3.60
N GLY A 27 -8.41 -14.44 4.83
CA GLY A 27 -8.50 -13.51 5.94
C GLY A 27 -9.91 -13.04 6.25
N SER A 28 -10.00 -12.18 7.25
CA SER A 28 -11.24 -11.51 7.68
C SER A 28 -10.95 -10.04 7.93
N GLY A 29 -11.92 -9.18 7.69
CA GLY A 29 -11.75 -7.74 7.87
C GLY A 29 -11.36 -7.02 6.57
N PRO A 30 -10.88 -5.79 6.67
CA PRO A 30 -10.61 -4.96 5.50
C PRO A 30 -9.51 -5.47 4.61
N VAL A 31 -9.66 -5.16 3.35
CA VAL A 31 -8.74 -5.47 2.27
C VAL A 31 -8.14 -4.16 1.76
N PHE A 32 -6.82 -4.11 1.66
CA PHE A 32 -6.12 -3.00 1.03
C PHE A 32 -5.64 -3.44 -0.35
N MET A 33 -5.82 -2.56 -1.33
CA MET A 33 -5.41 -2.82 -2.71
C MET A 33 -4.64 -1.63 -3.23
N ALA A 34 -3.57 -1.91 -3.96
CA ALA A 34 -2.82 -0.92 -4.70
C ALA A 34 -2.43 -1.48 -6.07
N HIS A 35 -2.26 -0.60 -7.05
CA HIS A 35 -1.75 -0.97 -8.36
C HIS A 35 -0.66 0.01 -8.78
N ASN A 36 0.31 -0.49 -9.57
CA ASN A 36 1.28 0.37 -10.23
C ASN A 36 0.73 0.93 -11.54
N MET A 37 1.52 1.77 -12.20
CA MET A 37 1.15 2.40 -13.49
C MET A 37 1.82 1.70 -14.68
N LYS A 38 2.20 0.45 -14.54
CA LYS A 38 2.85 -0.33 -15.59
C LYS A 38 1.90 -0.55 -16.76
N SER A 39 2.40 -0.33 -17.96
CA SER A 39 1.64 -0.53 -19.19
C SER A 39 2.23 -1.73 -19.97
N PRO A 40 1.43 -2.55 -20.66
CA PRO A 40 -0.03 -2.44 -20.87
C PRO A 40 -0.86 -2.99 -19.70
N THR A 41 -0.26 -3.67 -18.73
CA THR A 41 -0.98 -4.32 -17.64
C THR A 41 -0.38 -3.90 -16.30
N ASN A 42 -1.21 -3.37 -15.42
CA ASN A 42 -0.81 -3.02 -14.05
C ASN A 42 -0.59 -4.28 -13.22
N ASP A 43 0.42 -4.25 -12.36
CA ASP A 43 0.50 -5.20 -11.27
C ASP A 43 -0.42 -4.69 -10.13
N ILE A 44 -1.23 -5.58 -9.58
CA ILE A 44 -2.14 -5.26 -8.49
C ILE A 44 -1.78 -6.14 -7.30
N LEU A 45 -1.53 -5.49 -6.17
CA LEU A 45 -1.26 -6.16 -4.90
C LEU A 45 -2.43 -5.94 -3.94
N ILE A 46 -2.74 -6.99 -3.19
CA ILE A 46 -3.86 -7.05 -2.25
C ILE A 46 -3.29 -7.52 -0.91
N THR A 47 -3.57 -6.77 0.16
CA THR A 47 -3.17 -7.16 1.52
C THR A 47 -4.41 -7.41 2.36
N THR A 48 -4.40 -8.53 3.07
CA THR A 48 -5.46 -8.95 4.00
C THR A 48 -4.85 -9.37 5.33
N SER A 49 -5.66 -9.70 6.30
CA SER A 49 -5.19 -10.27 7.58
C SER A 49 -4.52 -11.65 7.44
N ALA A 50 -4.71 -12.34 6.30
CA ALA A 50 -4.07 -13.63 6.03
C ALA A 50 -2.78 -13.52 5.19
N GLY A 51 -2.38 -12.31 4.80
CA GLY A 51 -1.18 -12.06 4.01
C GLY A 51 -1.46 -11.31 2.72
N MET A 52 -0.50 -11.40 1.79
CA MET A 52 -0.58 -10.69 0.52
C MET A 52 -0.98 -11.61 -0.63
N HIS A 53 -1.62 -10.99 -1.60
CA HIS A 53 -2.00 -11.62 -2.86
C HIS A 53 -1.66 -10.70 -4.03
N SER A 54 -1.46 -11.27 -5.20
CA SER A 54 -1.34 -10.56 -6.47
C SER A 54 -2.51 -10.89 -7.38
N LEU A 55 -2.94 -9.93 -8.17
CA LEU A 55 -3.92 -10.13 -9.22
C LEU A 55 -3.24 -9.92 -10.58
N ALA A 56 -3.15 -10.99 -11.37
CA ALA A 56 -2.64 -10.98 -12.72
C ALA A 56 -3.75 -11.35 -13.71
N GLY A 57 -4.16 -10.41 -14.54
CA GLY A 57 -5.34 -10.57 -15.41
C GLY A 57 -6.59 -10.83 -14.58
N THR A 58 -7.10 -12.07 -14.59
CA THR A 58 -8.28 -12.49 -13.83
C THR A 58 -7.95 -13.56 -12.78
N THR A 59 -6.67 -13.75 -12.46
CA THR A 59 -6.22 -14.79 -11.51
C THR A 59 -5.63 -14.14 -10.27
N VAL A 60 -6.19 -14.47 -9.12
CA VAL A 60 -5.68 -14.11 -7.79
C VAL A 60 -4.81 -15.23 -7.29
N SER A 61 -3.61 -14.91 -6.84
CA SER A 61 -2.66 -15.86 -6.26
C SER A 61 -2.00 -15.31 -5.01
N SER A 62 -1.50 -16.17 -4.15
CA SER A 62 -0.69 -15.76 -3.01
C SER A 62 0.56 -15.03 -3.50
N PHE A 63 0.90 -13.93 -2.86
CA PHE A 63 2.13 -13.17 -3.11
C PHE A 63 3.02 -13.26 -1.88
N SER A 64 4.27 -13.63 -2.08
CA SER A 64 5.29 -13.61 -1.05
C SER A 64 6.62 -13.18 -1.66
N ASP A 65 7.35 -12.38 -0.93
CA ASP A 65 8.72 -12.00 -1.23
C ASP A 65 9.55 -12.31 0.03
N GLY A 66 10.70 -12.98 -0.15
CA GLY A 66 11.53 -13.43 0.97
C GLY A 66 12.14 -12.30 1.79
N ASP A 67 12.24 -11.11 1.19
CA ASP A 67 12.80 -9.93 1.80
C ASP A 67 11.75 -9.02 2.49
N LEU A 68 10.45 -9.33 2.28
CA LEU A 68 9.35 -8.56 2.85
C LEU A 68 8.74 -9.26 4.07
N PRO A 69 8.92 -8.74 5.29
CA PRO A 69 8.15 -9.18 6.46
C PRO A 69 6.65 -8.93 6.26
N SER A 70 5.80 -9.59 7.05
CA SER A 70 4.34 -9.41 6.96
C SER A 70 3.92 -7.94 7.02
N PRO A 71 3.44 -7.35 5.93
CA PRO A 71 3.03 -5.96 5.91
C PRO A 71 1.63 -5.79 6.50
N LEU A 72 1.37 -4.63 7.08
CA LEU A 72 0.03 -4.25 7.57
C LEU A 72 -0.92 -3.95 6.41
N HIS A 73 -0.42 -3.30 5.38
CA HIS A 73 -1.16 -3.00 4.16
C HIS A 73 -0.21 -2.65 3.01
N VAL A 74 -0.75 -2.40 1.84
CA VAL A 74 -0.02 -1.92 0.66
C VAL A 74 -0.59 -0.59 0.19
N THR A 75 0.27 0.31 -0.26
CA THR A 75 -0.09 1.54 -0.97
C THR A 75 0.89 1.80 -2.12
N PHE A 76 0.57 2.74 -3.02
CA PHE A 76 1.40 3.04 -4.18
C PHE A 76 1.52 4.54 -4.39
N GLN A 77 2.74 5.01 -4.67
CA GLN A 77 3.02 6.40 -5.04
C GLN A 77 4.30 6.48 -5.87
N ASP A 78 4.32 7.36 -6.87
CA ASP A 78 5.49 7.72 -7.68
C ASP A 78 6.28 6.52 -8.25
N GLY A 79 5.59 5.44 -8.57
CA GLY A 79 6.20 4.25 -9.15
C GLY A 79 6.61 3.17 -8.15
N TYR A 80 6.39 3.37 -6.85
CA TYR A 80 6.77 2.42 -5.81
C TYR A 80 5.55 1.93 -5.03
N PHE A 81 5.51 0.62 -4.76
CA PHE A 81 4.66 0.10 -3.72
C PHE A 81 5.34 0.30 -2.36
N PHE A 82 4.56 0.66 -1.36
CA PHE A 82 5.01 0.80 0.02
C PHE A 82 4.29 -0.18 0.93
N PHE A 83 5.06 -0.78 1.83
CA PHE A 83 4.63 -1.87 2.70
C PHE A 83 5.02 -1.54 4.15
N PRO A 84 4.18 -0.80 4.90
CA PRO A 84 4.43 -0.58 6.32
C PRO A 84 4.24 -1.87 7.10
N THR A 85 5.12 -2.09 8.07
CA THR A 85 5.05 -3.21 9.01
C THR A 85 4.75 -2.70 10.42
N GLY A 86 4.23 -3.57 11.29
CA GLY A 86 3.92 -3.22 12.68
C GLY A 86 5.14 -2.89 13.55
N PHE A 87 6.36 -3.10 13.02
CA PHE A 87 7.62 -2.86 13.74
C PHE A 87 8.27 -1.50 13.43
N GLY A 88 7.53 -0.56 12.89
CA GLY A 88 8.06 0.76 12.52
C GLY A 88 8.83 0.78 11.20
N LEU A 89 8.91 -0.32 10.48
CA LEU A 89 9.58 -0.40 9.18
C LEU A 89 8.59 -0.16 8.04
N CYS A 90 9.03 0.56 7.02
CA CYS A 90 8.32 0.67 5.76
C CYS A 90 9.24 0.23 4.63
N TYR A 91 8.86 -0.81 3.92
CA TYR A 91 9.58 -1.30 2.74
C TYR A 91 9.06 -0.64 1.48
N ALA A 92 9.92 -0.51 0.47
CA ALA A 92 9.54 -0.07 -0.86
C ALA A 92 9.86 -1.16 -1.90
N SER A 93 9.04 -1.22 -2.95
CA SER A 93 9.37 -2.06 -4.10
C SER A 93 10.39 -1.39 -5.02
N GLY A 94 10.90 -2.11 -6.00
CA GLY A 94 11.56 -1.52 -7.16
C GLY A 94 10.60 -0.62 -7.95
N LEU A 95 11.15 0.27 -8.76
CA LEU A 95 10.37 1.22 -9.59
C LEU A 95 9.48 0.46 -10.58
N ASN A 96 8.18 0.70 -10.51
CA ASN A 96 7.15 0.01 -11.31
C ASN A 96 7.24 -1.52 -11.29
N ALA A 97 7.73 -2.09 -10.20
CA ALA A 97 7.92 -3.52 -10.00
C ALA A 97 7.22 -3.97 -8.70
N THR A 98 7.12 -5.27 -8.52
CA THR A 98 6.62 -5.88 -7.29
C THR A 98 7.71 -6.54 -6.46
N THR A 99 8.95 -6.58 -6.98
CA THR A 99 10.12 -7.13 -6.27
C THR A 99 10.57 -6.16 -5.17
N ILE A 100 10.93 -6.72 -4.04
CA ILE A 100 11.44 -6.00 -2.86
C ILE A 100 12.86 -6.46 -2.58
N ASN A 101 13.74 -5.54 -2.20
CA ASN A 101 15.05 -5.90 -1.67
C ASN A 101 15.06 -5.69 -0.16
N SER A 102 15.78 -6.54 0.54
CA SER A 102 15.91 -6.48 2.01
C SER A 102 16.45 -5.15 2.55
N ASN A 103 17.14 -4.36 1.70
CA ASN A 103 17.72 -3.07 2.07
C ASN A 103 16.86 -1.86 1.64
N ASP A 104 15.77 -2.08 0.90
CA ASP A 104 14.90 -1.00 0.40
C ASP A 104 13.81 -0.68 1.42
N TYR A 105 14.23 -0.34 2.65
CA TYR A 105 13.33 0.03 3.73
C TYR A 105 13.80 1.28 4.47
N THR A 106 12.90 1.85 5.22
CA THR A 106 13.17 2.91 6.20
C THR A 106 12.55 2.58 7.53
N THR A 107 13.06 3.24 8.58
CA THR A 107 12.52 3.18 9.93
C THR A 107 11.82 4.50 10.26
N ALA A 108 10.55 4.44 10.62
CA ALA A 108 9.80 5.59 11.14
C ALA A 108 10.01 5.65 12.66
N GLU A 109 11.16 6.18 13.08
CA GLU A 109 11.63 6.15 14.47
C GLU A 109 11.69 7.52 15.14
N ALA A 110 10.99 8.53 14.60
CA ALA A 110 10.92 9.82 15.32
C ALA A 110 10.32 9.66 16.71
N MET A 111 9.43 8.68 16.86
CA MET A 111 8.95 8.15 18.14
C MET A 111 8.86 6.62 18.08
N PRO A 112 9.09 5.91 19.20
CA PRO A 112 9.04 4.46 19.23
C PRO A 112 7.58 3.96 19.34
N ASP A 113 6.73 4.32 18.39
CA ASP A 113 5.29 4.07 18.44
C ASP A 113 4.78 3.09 17.36
N GLY A 114 5.69 2.49 16.61
CA GLY A 114 5.37 1.55 15.54
C GLY A 114 4.57 2.19 14.39
N LEU A 115 4.64 1.64 13.20
CA LEU A 115 3.80 2.10 12.10
C LEU A 115 2.40 1.50 12.17
N VAL A 116 1.40 2.35 11.92
CA VAL A 116 0.00 1.96 11.78
C VAL A 116 -0.40 1.98 10.31
N ARG A 117 0.02 3.02 9.57
CA ARG A 117 -0.36 3.18 8.17
C ARG A 117 0.64 4.04 7.38
N ALA A 118 0.76 3.76 6.08
CA ALA A 118 1.37 4.64 5.10
C ALA A 118 0.28 5.22 4.18
N VAL A 119 0.23 6.55 4.05
CA VAL A 119 -0.79 7.24 3.25
C VAL A 119 -0.12 8.15 2.24
N PRO A 120 -0.27 7.90 0.95
CA PRO A 120 0.21 8.81 -0.09
C PRO A 120 -0.70 10.02 -0.16
N PHE A 121 -0.12 11.22 -0.10
CA PHE A 121 -0.86 12.46 -0.28
C PHE A 121 -0.04 13.49 -1.03
N ARG A 122 -0.52 13.90 -2.19
CA ARG A 122 0.19 14.79 -3.13
C ARG A 122 1.53 14.19 -3.54
N ARG A 123 2.64 14.78 -3.07
CA ARG A 123 4.02 14.35 -3.36
C ARG A 123 4.71 13.70 -2.17
N ASP A 124 4.04 13.61 -1.05
CA ASP A 124 4.58 13.09 0.20
C ASP A 124 3.91 11.78 0.59
N LEU A 125 4.70 10.91 1.19
CA LEU A 125 4.24 9.71 1.86
C LEU A 125 4.19 9.99 3.36
N PHE A 126 3.02 9.86 3.95
CA PHE A 126 2.80 10.02 5.38
C PHE A 126 2.95 8.66 6.05
N LEU A 127 4.02 8.47 6.78
CA LEU A 127 4.23 7.31 7.64
C LEU A 127 3.66 7.62 9.02
N MET A 128 2.53 7.00 9.34
CA MET A 128 1.74 7.33 10.52
C MET A 128 1.87 6.23 11.57
N GLY A 129 2.41 6.58 12.71
CA GLY A 129 2.47 5.76 13.91
C GLY A 129 1.28 5.99 14.84
N GLY A 130 1.32 5.47 16.06
CA GLY A 130 0.28 5.64 17.07
C GLY A 130 0.23 7.06 17.65
N TYR A 131 1.35 7.77 17.70
CA TYR A 131 1.48 9.11 18.31
C TYR A 131 2.14 10.13 17.40
N SER A 132 2.80 9.69 16.33
CA SER A 132 3.52 10.57 15.42
C SER A 132 3.22 10.26 13.96
N THR A 133 3.47 11.23 13.10
CA THR A 133 3.39 11.10 11.64
C THR A 133 4.65 11.71 11.04
N GLU A 134 5.38 10.93 10.28
CA GLU A 134 6.53 11.39 9.53
C GLU A 134 6.15 11.66 8.08
N LEU A 135 6.54 12.80 7.55
CA LEU A 135 6.40 13.12 6.14
C LEU A 135 7.67 12.70 5.39
N TRP A 136 7.49 11.94 4.33
CA TRP A 136 8.58 11.46 3.49
C TRP A 136 8.36 11.91 2.06
N SER A 137 9.38 12.52 1.44
CA SER A 137 9.30 13.07 0.08
C SER A 137 10.22 12.30 -0.85
N ASN A 138 9.74 12.04 -2.08
CA ASN A 138 10.52 11.35 -3.09
C ASN A 138 11.71 12.20 -3.53
N VAL A 139 12.90 11.68 -3.33
CA VAL A 139 14.16 12.29 -3.76
C VAL A 139 14.87 11.49 -4.85
N GLY A 140 14.27 10.35 -5.25
CA GLY A 140 14.79 9.51 -6.33
C GLY A 140 16.09 8.80 -5.98
N ASN A 141 16.26 8.36 -4.73
CA ASN A 141 17.41 7.55 -4.33
C ASN A 141 17.52 6.32 -5.25
N ALA A 142 18.68 6.11 -5.83
CA ALA A 142 18.93 5.00 -6.74
C ALA A 142 19.09 3.65 -6.00
N THR A 143 19.37 3.69 -4.71
CA THR A 143 19.56 2.51 -3.83
C THR A 143 18.94 2.77 -2.48
N GLY A 144 18.42 1.74 -1.84
CA GLY A 144 17.72 1.85 -0.56
C GLY A 144 16.31 2.44 -0.71
N PHE A 145 15.78 2.98 0.36
CA PHE A 145 14.45 3.57 0.35
C PHE A 145 14.40 4.83 -0.53
N PRO A 146 13.42 4.97 -1.44
CA PRO A 146 13.41 6.02 -2.47
C PRO A 146 13.06 7.42 -1.96
N TYR A 147 12.65 7.54 -0.71
CA TYR A 147 12.19 8.78 -0.07
C TYR A 147 13.10 9.17 1.08
N ASP A 148 13.23 10.47 1.32
CA ASP A 148 13.91 11.03 2.49
C ASP A 148 12.90 11.58 3.50
N ARG A 149 13.26 11.48 4.79
CA ARG A 149 12.45 11.96 5.88
C ARG A 149 12.47 13.49 5.95
N GLY A 150 11.29 14.06 5.98
CA GLY A 150 11.03 15.48 6.21
C GLY A 150 10.53 15.76 7.63
N PRO A 151 9.56 16.67 7.78
CA PRO A 151 9.00 17.04 9.07
C PRO A 151 8.30 15.88 9.79
N VAL A 152 8.30 15.95 11.11
CA VAL A 152 7.56 15.05 12.00
C VAL A 152 6.44 15.82 12.67
N LEU A 153 5.23 15.30 12.61
CA LEU A 153 4.05 15.84 13.26
C LEU A 153 3.73 15.04 14.52
N PRO A 154 3.48 15.67 15.68
CA PRO A 154 3.09 14.97 16.91
C PRO A 154 1.59 14.60 16.88
N ILE A 155 1.18 13.92 15.83
CA ILE A 155 -0.19 13.45 15.60
C ILE A 155 -0.08 12.06 15.00
N GLY A 156 -0.68 11.06 15.64
CA GLY A 156 -0.71 9.68 15.17
C GLY A 156 -2.10 9.19 14.82
N LEU A 157 -2.20 7.93 14.47
CA LEU A 157 -3.46 7.23 14.19
C LEU A 157 -3.81 6.27 15.31
N PHE A 158 -5.05 6.30 15.76
CA PHE A 158 -5.56 5.34 16.73
C PHE A 158 -5.68 3.91 16.16
N GLY A 159 -5.85 3.77 14.85
CA GLY A 159 -5.94 2.47 14.19
C GLY A 159 -5.85 2.57 12.68
N ILE A 160 -5.56 1.45 12.05
CA ILE A 160 -5.29 1.34 10.60
C ILE A 160 -6.42 1.90 9.71
N TYR A 161 -7.64 1.94 10.24
CA TYR A 161 -8.82 2.43 9.51
C TYR A 161 -9.18 3.88 9.83
N ALA A 162 -8.50 4.51 10.78
CA ALA A 162 -8.75 5.90 11.15
C ALA A 162 -8.24 6.90 10.10
N GLY A 163 -7.31 6.50 9.22
CA GLY A 163 -6.79 7.34 8.16
C GLY A 163 -7.62 7.26 6.89
N CYS A 164 -8.06 8.39 6.37
CA CYS A 164 -8.59 8.51 5.02
C CYS A 164 -7.66 9.39 4.17
N SER A 165 -7.43 8.99 2.92
CA SER A 165 -6.85 9.93 1.95
C SER A 165 -7.93 10.96 1.63
N PRO A 166 -7.65 12.27 1.71
CA PRO A 166 -8.64 13.26 1.30
C PRO A 166 -9.00 13.01 -0.15
N ALA A 167 -10.30 12.95 -0.42
CA ALA A 167 -10.79 12.88 -1.78
C ALA A 167 -10.20 14.03 -2.61
N LYS A 168 -9.80 13.73 -3.84
CA LYS A 168 -9.37 14.77 -4.77
C LYS A 168 -10.47 15.81 -4.84
N ALA A 169 -10.18 17.04 -4.40
CA ALA A 169 -11.14 18.13 -4.53
C ALA A 169 -11.55 18.24 -6.00
N PRO A 170 -12.84 18.38 -6.31
CA PRO A 170 -13.25 18.63 -7.68
C PRO A 170 -12.50 19.87 -8.19
N GLN A 171 -11.83 19.69 -9.32
CA GLN A 171 -11.22 20.84 -10.01
C GLN A 171 -12.37 21.71 -10.49
N VAL A 172 -12.46 22.92 -9.96
CA VAL A 172 -13.38 23.97 -10.43
C VAL A 172 -12.83 24.58 -11.70
#